data_89317bf1ff002c7d6051e947594ab0cc
#
_entry.id   89317bf1ff002c7d6051e947594ab0cc
#
_cell.length_a   1.000
_cell.length_b   1.000
_cell.length_c   1.000
_cell.angle_alpha   90.00
_cell.angle_beta   90.00
_cell.angle_gamma   90.00
#
_symmetry.space_group_name_H-M   'P 1'
#
loop_
_entity.id
_entity.type
_entity.pdbx_description
1 polymer ?
#
loop_
_entity_poly.entity_id
_entity_poly.type
_entity_poly.pdbx_seq_one_letter_code
_entity_poly.pdbx_strand_id
1 'polypeptide(L)'
;MTDPGMHKGDEFAGKVALVTGAARNIGRAIALSLASGGAKVAVNTRSNIEQARGVVDEIKALGTDGEAYVADVAEPAQVQAMVDAVLKRFGRLDILVLNAAIREHVHFDEISYADWRRILSTNLDSVFVFTKACLPALKQAGDGRIVTFAGVTALLGLKDRAHVAASKHGIVGLTKALAQDLAEFGIRVNCVSPGQIDTSRARGRELSDRSSNIPLGRRGTSFEIAGMVRSLCGPAGSYMTGQTLHINGGLSNSGV
;
A
#
# COMPACT_ATOMS: atom_id res chain seq x y z
N MET A 1 12.10 22.53 -1.42
CA MET A 1 12.20 21.31 -2.26
C MET A 1 10.83 20.67 -2.30
N THR A 2 10.26 20.42 -3.46
CA THR A 2 8.99 19.69 -3.60
C THR A 2 9.23 18.23 -3.24
N ASP A 3 8.31 17.64 -2.47
CA ASP A 3 8.40 16.22 -2.09
C ASP A 3 8.46 15.32 -3.33
N PRO A 4 9.34 14.30 -3.34
CA PRO A 4 9.41 13.34 -4.43
C PRO A 4 8.04 12.69 -4.67
N GLY A 5 7.56 12.67 -5.91
CA GLY A 5 6.24 12.11 -6.25
C GLY A 5 5.07 13.10 -6.11
N MET A 6 5.30 14.34 -5.69
CA MET A 6 4.27 15.39 -5.60
C MET A 6 4.29 16.40 -6.77
N HIS A 7 4.99 16.09 -7.86
CA HIS A 7 4.91 16.93 -9.06
C HIS A 7 3.52 16.81 -9.71
N LYS A 8 3.00 17.94 -10.19
CA LYS A 8 1.71 17.96 -10.89
C LYS A 8 1.85 17.24 -12.24
N GLY A 9 0.89 16.37 -12.55
CA GLY A 9 0.81 15.63 -13.80
C GLY A 9 -0.64 15.30 -14.15
N ASP A 10 -0.84 14.58 -15.23
CA ASP A 10 -2.15 14.14 -15.74
C ASP A 10 -2.17 12.65 -16.14
N GLU A 11 -1.10 11.91 -15.84
CA GLU A 11 -0.94 10.51 -16.24
C GLU A 11 -2.03 9.57 -15.68
N PHE A 12 -2.77 10.04 -14.66
CA PHE A 12 -3.91 9.34 -14.09
C PHE A 12 -5.23 10.07 -14.30
N ALA A 13 -5.29 11.07 -15.20
CA ALA A 13 -6.53 11.76 -15.50
C ALA A 13 -7.63 10.75 -15.91
N GLY A 14 -8.82 10.88 -15.30
CA GLY A 14 -9.93 9.96 -15.51
C GLY A 14 -9.82 8.58 -14.84
N LYS A 15 -8.73 8.29 -14.14
CA LYS A 15 -8.54 7.03 -13.38
C LYS A 15 -8.98 7.17 -11.93
N VAL A 16 -9.35 6.05 -11.32
CA VAL A 16 -9.75 5.93 -9.92
C VAL A 16 -8.79 5.01 -9.19
N ALA A 17 -8.28 5.47 -8.05
CA ALA A 17 -7.43 4.69 -7.16
C ALA A 17 -8.13 4.41 -5.83
N LEU A 18 -8.01 3.20 -5.32
CA LEU A 18 -8.36 2.82 -3.96
C LEU A 18 -7.08 2.55 -3.16
N VAL A 19 -6.88 3.27 -2.05
CA VAL A 19 -5.71 3.12 -1.20
C VAL A 19 -6.14 2.71 0.21
N THR A 20 -5.74 1.52 0.65
CA THR A 20 -6.06 1.05 1.99
C THR A 20 -5.12 1.61 3.06
N GLY A 21 -5.65 1.93 4.25
CA GLY A 21 -4.88 2.54 5.32
C GLY A 21 -4.30 3.91 4.95
N ALA A 22 -5.06 4.72 4.20
CA ALA A 22 -4.59 5.94 3.57
C ALA A 22 -4.79 7.21 4.41
N ALA A 23 -5.31 7.12 5.63
CA ALA A 23 -5.55 8.29 6.47
C ALA A 23 -4.26 8.96 6.98
N ARG A 24 -3.08 8.33 6.91
CA ARG A 24 -1.81 8.86 7.40
C ARG A 24 -0.57 8.22 6.76
N ASN A 25 0.60 8.81 7.06
CA ASN A 25 1.92 8.24 6.72
C ASN A 25 2.05 7.86 5.22
N ILE A 26 2.57 6.65 4.93
CA ILE A 26 2.81 6.17 3.58
C ILE A 26 1.51 6.15 2.76
N GLY A 27 0.40 5.64 3.32
CA GLY A 27 -0.88 5.59 2.61
C GLY A 27 -1.41 6.97 2.22
N ARG A 28 -1.32 7.97 3.12
CA ARG A 28 -1.65 9.37 2.80
C ARG A 28 -0.75 9.91 1.69
N ALA A 29 0.56 9.72 1.78
CA ALA A 29 1.50 10.19 0.76
C ALA A 29 1.20 9.58 -0.61
N ILE A 30 0.85 8.28 -0.67
CA ILE A 30 0.43 7.60 -1.90
C ILE A 30 -0.86 8.22 -2.46
N ALA A 31 -1.87 8.41 -1.61
CA ALA A 31 -3.14 9.00 -2.03
C ALA A 31 -2.93 10.39 -2.67
N LEU A 32 -2.13 11.25 -2.03
CA LEU A 32 -1.78 12.57 -2.53
C LEU A 32 -0.94 12.52 -3.80
N SER A 33 0.01 11.60 -3.89
CA SER A 33 0.88 11.44 -5.06
C SER A 33 0.09 10.98 -6.30
N LEU A 34 -0.86 10.05 -6.14
CA LEU A 34 -1.76 9.64 -7.23
C LEU A 34 -2.73 10.77 -7.61
N ALA A 35 -3.25 11.49 -6.63
CA ALA A 35 -4.11 12.66 -6.85
C ALA A 35 -3.37 13.79 -7.60
N SER A 36 -2.10 14.06 -7.27
CA SER A 36 -1.28 15.05 -7.99
C SER A 36 -1.01 14.67 -9.46
N GLY A 37 -1.15 13.40 -9.81
CA GLY A 37 -1.15 12.87 -11.17
C GLY A 37 -2.54 12.83 -11.83
N GLY A 38 -3.58 13.40 -11.19
CA GLY A 38 -4.93 13.51 -11.74
C GLY A 38 -5.89 12.36 -11.38
N ALA A 39 -5.48 11.39 -10.56
CA ALA A 39 -6.39 10.32 -10.12
C ALA A 39 -7.46 10.85 -9.16
N LYS A 40 -8.69 10.33 -9.26
CA LYS A 40 -9.66 10.36 -8.15
C LYS A 40 -9.29 9.28 -7.15
N VAL A 41 -9.42 9.56 -5.83
CA VAL A 41 -8.90 8.62 -4.83
C VAL A 41 -9.95 8.26 -3.77
N ALA A 42 -10.18 6.96 -3.61
CA ALA A 42 -10.89 6.39 -2.47
C ALA A 42 -9.89 6.15 -1.32
N VAL A 43 -10.10 6.84 -0.21
CA VAL A 43 -9.22 6.83 0.98
C VAL A 43 -9.82 5.93 2.03
N ASN A 44 -9.26 4.73 2.23
CA ASN A 44 -9.73 3.82 3.28
C ASN A 44 -9.03 4.06 4.62
N THR A 45 -9.81 3.98 5.67
CA THR A 45 -9.36 3.89 7.06
C THR A 45 -10.14 2.82 7.82
N ARG A 46 -9.54 2.24 8.87
CA ARG A 46 -10.24 1.27 9.73
C ARG A 46 -11.28 1.93 10.64
N SER A 47 -10.99 3.12 11.18
CA SER A 47 -11.84 3.74 12.21
C SER A 47 -11.85 5.28 12.22
N ASN A 48 -10.74 5.95 11.91
CA ASN A 48 -10.65 7.41 12.03
C ASN A 48 -11.10 8.09 10.73
N ILE A 49 -12.41 8.29 10.58
CA ILE A 49 -13.00 8.91 9.39
C ILE A 49 -12.57 10.37 9.23
N GLU A 50 -12.44 11.12 10.32
CA GLU A 50 -12.06 12.54 10.25
C GLU A 50 -10.63 12.72 9.72
N GLN A 51 -9.72 11.84 10.12
CA GLN A 51 -8.36 11.86 9.58
C GLN A 51 -8.35 11.51 8.07
N ALA A 52 -9.21 10.60 7.63
CA ALA A 52 -9.34 10.25 6.22
C ALA A 52 -10.00 11.40 5.41
N ARG A 53 -10.99 12.10 6.00
CA ARG A 53 -11.60 13.30 5.40
C ARG A 53 -10.58 14.41 5.21
N GLY A 54 -9.70 14.65 6.18
CA GLY A 54 -8.60 15.60 6.02
C GLY A 54 -7.71 15.29 4.82
N VAL A 55 -7.43 14.02 4.54
CA VAL A 55 -6.69 13.62 3.33
C VAL A 55 -7.52 13.87 2.06
N VAL A 56 -8.83 13.65 2.11
CA VAL A 56 -9.74 13.96 0.98
C VAL A 56 -9.75 15.46 0.68
N ASP A 57 -9.73 16.31 1.71
CA ASP A 57 -9.67 17.77 1.52
C ASP A 57 -8.36 18.19 0.86
N GLU A 58 -7.24 17.56 1.23
CA GLU A 58 -5.95 17.77 0.56
C GLU A 58 -5.99 17.31 -0.92
N ILE A 59 -6.63 16.17 -1.22
CA ILE A 59 -6.83 15.66 -2.59
C ILE A 59 -7.63 16.67 -3.41
N LYS A 60 -8.72 17.22 -2.86
CA LYS A 60 -9.54 18.24 -3.53
C LYS A 60 -8.77 19.53 -3.78
N ALA A 61 -7.90 19.92 -2.85
CA ALA A 61 -7.02 21.08 -3.02
C ALA A 61 -6.00 20.91 -4.16
N LEU A 62 -5.67 19.66 -4.55
CA LEU A 62 -4.85 19.35 -5.73
C LEU A 62 -5.62 19.45 -7.06
N GLY A 63 -6.94 19.69 -7.02
CA GLY A 63 -7.78 19.87 -8.21
C GLY A 63 -8.41 18.58 -8.74
N THR A 64 -8.41 17.51 -7.94
CA THR A 64 -9.10 16.26 -8.28
C THR A 64 -10.17 15.93 -7.23
N ASP A 65 -10.72 14.72 -7.23
CA ASP A 65 -11.81 14.31 -6.35
C ASP A 65 -11.40 13.12 -5.47
N GLY A 66 -12.02 13.00 -4.31
CA GLY A 66 -11.78 11.89 -3.39
C GLY A 66 -12.94 11.67 -2.45
N GLU A 67 -12.98 10.48 -1.85
CA GLU A 67 -13.99 10.09 -0.87
C GLU A 67 -13.34 9.21 0.21
N ALA A 68 -13.78 9.38 1.47
CA ALA A 68 -13.26 8.62 2.61
C ALA A 68 -14.20 7.48 2.97
N TYR A 69 -13.64 6.30 3.22
CA TYR A 69 -14.37 5.08 3.55
C TYR A 69 -13.83 4.43 4.83
N VAL A 70 -14.76 4.05 5.72
CA VAL A 70 -14.43 3.23 6.90
C VAL A 70 -14.70 1.76 6.57
N ALA A 71 -13.66 0.93 6.64
CA ALA A 71 -13.77 -0.52 6.55
C ALA A 71 -12.56 -1.17 7.21
N ASP A 72 -12.77 -2.21 8.01
CA ASP A 72 -11.68 -3.08 8.44
C ASP A 72 -11.30 -4.01 7.29
N VAL A 73 -10.04 -3.95 6.90
CA VAL A 73 -9.51 -4.74 5.78
C VAL A 73 -9.52 -6.25 6.06
N ALA A 74 -9.61 -6.65 7.33
CA ALA A 74 -9.69 -8.05 7.75
C ALA A 74 -11.12 -8.64 7.63
N GLU A 75 -12.13 -7.80 7.36
CA GLU A 75 -13.55 -8.20 7.34
C GLU A 75 -14.08 -8.23 5.90
N PRO A 76 -14.23 -9.40 5.26
CA PRO A 76 -14.60 -9.52 3.85
C PRO A 76 -15.90 -8.81 3.48
N ALA A 77 -16.92 -8.84 4.36
CA ALA A 77 -18.20 -8.16 4.10
C ALA A 77 -18.04 -6.63 4.07
N GLN A 78 -17.19 -6.05 4.94
CA GLN A 78 -16.92 -4.61 4.94
C GLN A 78 -16.10 -4.21 3.71
N VAL A 79 -15.16 -5.06 3.29
CA VAL A 79 -14.37 -4.85 2.06
C VAL A 79 -15.30 -4.82 0.84
N GLN A 80 -16.19 -5.80 0.69
CA GLN A 80 -17.13 -5.84 -0.43
C GLN A 80 -18.04 -4.61 -0.44
N ALA A 81 -18.66 -4.27 0.69
CA ALA A 81 -19.53 -3.10 0.79
C ALA A 81 -18.80 -1.79 0.44
N MET A 82 -17.53 -1.66 0.86
CA MET A 82 -16.71 -0.50 0.51
C MET A 82 -16.39 -0.46 -0.99
N VAL A 83 -16.02 -1.57 -1.59
CA VAL A 83 -15.74 -1.64 -3.03
C VAL A 83 -16.98 -1.29 -3.84
N ASP A 84 -18.14 -1.79 -3.47
CA ASP A 84 -19.42 -1.46 -4.11
C ASP A 84 -19.72 0.05 -4.00
N ALA A 85 -19.48 0.65 -2.82
CA ALA A 85 -19.64 2.09 -2.62
C ALA A 85 -18.66 2.92 -3.46
N VAL A 86 -17.41 2.49 -3.59
CA VAL A 86 -16.40 3.11 -4.48
C VAL A 86 -16.86 3.06 -5.94
N LEU A 87 -17.31 1.90 -6.40
CA LEU A 87 -17.80 1.73 -7.78
C LEU A 87 -19.07 2.54 -8.03
N LYS A 88 -20.00 2.59 -7.08
CA LYS A 88 -21.19 3.44 -7.16
C LYS A 88 -20.82 4.92 -7.25
N ARG A 89 -19.82 5.38 -6.51
CA ARG A 89 -19.39 6.79 -6.44
C ARG A 89 -18.61 7.25 -7.67
N PHE A 90 -17.68 6.42 -8.16
CA PHE A 90 -16.73 6.82 -9.20
C PHE A 90 -16.94 6.12 -10.54
N GLY A 91 -17.75 5.07 -10.60
CA GLY A 91 -18.09 4.33 -11.82
C GLY A 91 -17.01 3.38 -12.34
N ARG A 92 -15.80 3.40 -11.77
CA ARG A 92 -14.65 2.57 -12.19
C ARG A 92 -13.63 2.39 -11.10
N LEU A 93 -12.71 1.46 -11.29
CA LEU A 93 -11.50 1.30 -10.48
C LEU A 93 -10.34 0.84 -11.36
N ASP A 94 -9.23 1.57 -11.32
CA ASP A 94 -8.05 1.33 -12.16
C ASP A 94 -6.82 0.93 -11.34
N ILE A 95 -6.70 1.46 -10.11
CA ILE A 95 -5.52 1.31 -9.26
C ILE A 95 -5.95 0.85 -7.87
N LEU A 96 -5.39 -0.26 -7.42
CA LEU A 96 -5.60 -0.79 -6.08
C LEU A 96 -4.28 -0.82 -5.31
N VAL A 97 -4.19 -0.05 -4.21
CA VAL A 97 -2.99 0.00 -3.36
C VAL A 97 -3.30 -0.59 -1.99
N LEU A 98 -2.73 -1.73 -1.69
CA LEU A 98 -2.96 -2.55 -0.50
C LEU A 98 -1.90 -2.25 0.57
N ASN A 99 -1.97 -1.04 1.15
CA ASN A 99 -0.99 -0.53 2.11
C ASN A 99 -1.34 -0.82 3.58
N ALA A 100 -2.61 -1.09 3.91
CA ALA A 100 -3.02 -1.37 5.28
C ALA A 100 -2.26 -2.56 5.87
N ALA A 101 -1.70 -2.39 7.06
CA ALA A 101 -1.01 -3.46 7.76
C ALA A 101 -0.87 -3.16 9.26
N ILE A 102 -0.79 -4.21 10.06
CA ILE A 102 -0.40 -4.17 11.46
C ILE A 102 1.00 -4.79 11.63
N ARG A 103 1.74 -4.26 12.60
CA ARG A 103 3.13 -4.68 12.89
C ARG A 103 3.29 -4.72 14.38
N GLU A 104 3.50 -5.88 14.92
CA GLU A 104 3.66 -6.10 16.34
C GLU A 104 4.99 -6.76 16.64
N HIS A 105 5.48 -6.55 17.84
CA HIS A 105 6.65 -7.20 18.38
C HIS A 105 6.15 -8.10 19.51
N VAL A 106 6.19 -9.40 19.29
CA VAL A 106 5.80 -10.41 20.26
C VAL A 106 6.82 -11.55 20.17
N HIS A 107 7.38 -11.95 21.28
CA HIS A 107 8.31 -13.08 21.34
C HIS A 107 7.59 -14.36 20.86
N PHE A 108 8.30 -15.25 20.18
CA PHE A 108 7.65 -16.37 19.47
C PHE A 108 6.81 -17.26 20.39
N ASP A 109 7.28 -17.55 21.59
CA ASP A 109 6.59 -18.37 22.60
C ASP A 109 5.36 -17.67 23.22
N GLU A 110 5.24 -16.36 23.07
CA GLU A 110 4.09 -15.55 23.53
C GLU A 110 3.04 -15.34 22.43
N ILE A 111 3.34 -15.68 21.17
CA ILE A 111 2.38 -15.51 20.07
C ILE A 111 1.22 -16.50 20.24
N SER A 112 0.04 -15.98 20.59
CA SER A 112 -1.17 -16.78 20.58
C SER A 112 -1.63 -17.09 19.15
N TYR A 113 -2.41 -18.18 18.98
CA TYR A 113 -3.02 -18.47 17.68
C TYR A 113 -3.96 -17.34 17.21
N ALA A 114 -4.61 -16.64 18.14
CA ALA A 114 -5.47 -15.49 17.83
C ALA A 114 -4.62 -14.31 17.28
N ASP A 115 -3.45 -14.02 17.86
CA ASP A 115 -2.54 -12.99 17.34
C ASP A 115 -1.98 -13.38 15.97
N TRP A 116 -1.59 -14.64 15.80
CA TRP A 116 -1.18 -15.18 14.52
C TRP A 116 -2.26 -14.94 13.45
N ARG A 117 -3.51 -15.35 13.71
CA ARG A 117 -4.64 -15.18 12.76
C ARG A 117 -4.92 -13.71 12.48
N ARG A 118 -4.93 -12.86 13.50
CA ARG A 118 -5.16 -11.41 13.36
C ARG A 118 -4.12 -10.73 12.46
N ILE A 119 -2.85 -11.11 12.60
CA ILE A 119 -1.78 -10.58 11.74
C ILE A 119 -1.95 -11.07 10.30
N LEU A 120 -2.21 -12.37 10.10
CA LEU A 120 -2.41 -12.92 8.76
C LEU A 120 -3.64 -12.35 8.09
N SER A 121 -4.78 -12.28 8.76
CA SER A 121 -6.02 -11.75 8.18
C SER A 121 -5.89 -10.29 7.79
N THR A 122 -5.25 -9.46 8.64
CA THR A 122 -5.06 -8.04 8.30
C THR A 122 -4.02 -7.82 7.20
N ASN A 123 -2.90 -8.54 7.22
CA ASN A 123 -1.78 -8.25 6.33
C ASN A 123 -1.84 -9.04 5.01
N LEU A 124 -2.23 -10.32 5.05
CA LEU A 124 -2.16 -11.23 3.91
C LEU A 124 -3.54 -11.55 3.32
N ASP A 125 -4.48 -12.04 4.15
CA ASP A 125 -5.80 -12.44 3.67
C ASP A 125 -6.54 -11.24 3.06
N SER A 126 -6.36 -10.03 3.62
CA SER A 126 -6.91 -8.79 3.07
C SER A 126 -6.46 -8.53 1.62
N VAL A 127 -5.22 -8.86 1.25
CA VAL A 127 -4.72 -8.70 -0.13
C VAL A 127 -5.53 -9.57 -1.08
N PHE A 128 -5.80 -10.83 -0.69
CA PHE A 128 -6.65 -11.72 -1.47
C PHE A 128 -8.09 -11.19 -1.56
N VAL A 129 -8.69 -10.82 -0.43
CA VAL A 129 -10.09 -10.36 -0.36
C VAL A 129 -10.31 -9.12 -1.22
N PHE A 130 -9.45 -8.09 -1.09
CA PHE A 130 -9.54 -6.88 -1.93
C PHE A 130 -9.32 -7.17 -3.41
N THR A 131 -8.33 -7.99 -3.74
CA THR A 131 -8.07 -8.35 -5.13
C THR A 131 -9.29 -9.02 -5.74
N LYS A 132 -9.92 -9.97 -5.04
CA LYS A 132 -11.15 -10.65 -5.50
C LYS A 132 -12.31 -9.67 -5.68
N ALA A 133 -12.56 -8.80 -4.71
CA ALA A 133 -13.65 -7.83 -4.75
C ALA A 133 -13.47 -6.79 -5.88
N CYS A 134 -12.23 -6.33 -6.11
CA CYS A 134 -11.92 -5.32 -7.12
C CYS A 134 -11.72 -5.90 -8.53
N LEU A 135 -11.52 -7.22 -8.67
CA LEU A 135 -11.11 -7.86 -9.92
C LEU A 135 -12.03 -7.57 -11.11
N PRO A 136 -13.38 -7.61 -10.97
CA PRO A 136 -14.27 -7.28 -12.09
C PRO A 136 -14.04 -5.88 -12.66
N ALA A 137 -13.89 -4.88 -11.76
CA ALA A 137 -13.66 -3.48 -12.16
C ALA A 137 -12.27 -3.29 -12.77
N LEU A 138 -11.23 -3.92 -12.21
CA LEU A 138 -9.86 -3.87 -12.75
C LEU A 138 -9.77 -4.52 -14.14
N LYS A 139 -10.50 -5.62 -14.40
CA LYS A 139 -10.60 -6.23 -15.71
C LYS A 139 -11.32 -5.29 -16.70
N GLN A 140 -12.41 -4.68 -16.28
CA GLN A 140 -13.14 -3.71 -17.11
C GLN A 140 -12.30 -2.48 -17.46
N ALA A 141 -11.39 -2.07 -16.60
CA ALA A 141 -10.47 -0.96 -16.86
C ALA A 141 -9.46 -1.26 -18.00
N GLY A 142 -9.14 -2.53 -18.26
CA GLY A 142 -8.25 -3.00 -19.32
C GLY A 142 -6.76 -2.71 -19.11
N ASP A 143 -6.41 -1.92 -18.07
CA ASP A 143 -5.04 -1.55 -17.69
C ASP A 143 -5.03 -1.35 -16.16
N GLY A 144 -5.35 -2.42 -15.44
CA GLY A 144 -5.44 -2.43 -13.98
C GLY A 144 -4.07 -2.47 -13.31
N ARG A 145 -3.93 -1.84 -12.14
CA ARG A 145 -2.71 -1.85 -11.34
C ARG A 145 -3.00 -2.24 -9.91
N ILE A 146 -2.26 -3.22 -9.41
CA ILE A 146 -2.31 -3.64 -8.01
C ILE A 146 -0.91 -3.45 -7.41
N VAL A 147 -0.82 -2.72 -6.31
CA VAL A 147 0.41 -2.54 -5.55
C VAL A 147 0.23 -3.09 -4.14
N THR A 148 1.02 -4.08 -3.80
CA THR A 148 1.06 -4.72 -2.48
C THR A 148 2.25 -4.22 -1.66
N PHE A 149 2.26 -4.47 -0.35
CA PHE A 149 3.31 -3.99 0.54
C PHE A 149 3.90 -5.11 1.39
N ALA A 150 5.16 -5.41 1.15
CA ALA A 150 6.01 -6.21 2.03
C ALA A 150 6.67 -5.31 3.12
N GLY A 151 7.95 -5.46 3.34
CA GLY A 151 8.77 -4.65 4.23
C GLY A 151 10.10 -5.32 4.47
N VAL A 152 11.20 -4.62 4.22
CA VAL A 152 12.55 -5.18 4.25
C VAL A 152 12.87 -5.90 5.56
N THR A 153 12.47 -5.32 6.70
CA THR A 153 12.76 -5.92 8.01
C THR A 153 12.03 -7.24 8.25
N ALA A 154 10.86 -7.42 7.64
CA ALA A 154 10.13 -8.68 7.72
C ALA A 154 10.77 -9.73 6.78
N LEU A 155 11.25 -9.31 5.62
CA LEU A 155 11.93 -10.21 4.66
C LEU A 155 13.30 -10.67 5.16
N LEU A 156 14.00 -9.87 5.96
CA LEU A 156 15.27 -10.25 6.58
C LEU A 156 15.10 -11.15 7.82
N GLY A 157 13.89 -11.30 8.34
CA GLY A 157 13.64 -12.03 9.59
C GLY A 157 14.13 -11.27 10.83
N LEU A 158 13.28 -10.40 11.38
CA LEU A 158 13.58 -9.75 12.67
C LEU A 158 13.07 -10.57 13.83
N LYS A 159 13.84 -10.55 14.93
CA LYS A 159 13.42 -11.07 16.23
C LYS A 159 12.05 -10.50 16.63
N ASP A 160 11.23 -11.30 17.27
CA ASP A 160 9.90 -10.95 17.80
C ASP A 160 8.87 -10.55 16.74
N ARG A 161 9.01 -11.07 15.51
CA ARG A 161 8.12 -10.74 14.37
C ARG A 161 7.79 -11.92 13.47
N ALA A 162 7.82 -13.15 13.96
CA ALA A 162 7.60 -14.34 13.14
C ALA A 162 6.28 -14.30 12.35
N HIS A 163 5.17 -13.92 12.98
CA HIS A 163 3.84 -13.78 12.35
C HIS A 163 3.81 -12.66 11.29
N VAL A 164 4.49 -11.53 11.54
CA VAL A 164 4.60 -10.43 10.56
C VAL A 164 5.46 -10.86 9.38
N ALA A 165 6.60 -11.52 9.62
CA ALA A 165 7.48 -12.03 8.58
C ALA A 165 6.74 -13.03 7.68
N ALA A 166 6.02 -14.00 8.26
CA ALA A 166 5.21 -14.96 7.52
C ALA A 166 4.20 -14.26 6.61
N SER A 167 3.45 -13.26 7.15
CA SER A 167 2.47 -12.52 6.36
C SER A 167 3.12 -11.77 5.18
N LYS A 168 4.29 -11.17 5.39
CA LYS A 168 4.97 -10.35 4.37
C LYS A 168 5.64 -11.20 3.28
N HIS A 169 6.18 -12.37 3.62
CA HIS A 169 6.64 -13.34 2.62
C HIS A 169 5.46 -13.91 1.81
N GLY A 170 4.33 -14.19 2.47
CA GLY A 170 3.11 -14.59 1.79
C GLY A 170 2.65 -13.57 0.75
N ILE A 171 2.73 -12.27 1.06
CA ILE A 171 2.41 -11.20 0.10
C ILE A 171 3.33 -11.25 -1.13
N VAL A 172 4.64 -11.47 -0.95
CA VAL A 172 5.58 -11.57 -2.08
C VAL A 172 5.21 -12.73 -3.00
N GLY A 173 4.93 -13.91 -2.42
CA GLY A 173 4.48 -15.08 -3.17
C GLY A 173 3.16 -14.84 -3.90
N LEU A 174 2.18 -14.28 -3.18
CA LEU A 174 0.86 -13.95 -3.76
C LEU A 174 0.98 -12.90 -4.89
N THR A 175 1.85 -11.89 -4.74
CA THR A 175 2.10 -10.89 -5.80
C THR A 175 2.60 -11.54 -7.08
N LYS A 176 3.55 -12.48 -6.98
CA LYS A 176 4.10 -13.20 -8.13
C LYS A 176 3.03 -14.06 -8.83
N ALA A 177 2.22 -14.79 -8.06
CA ALA A 177 1.13 -15.60 -8.60
C ALA A 177 0.08 -14.74 -9.29
N LEU A 178 -0.41 -13.69 -8.62
CA LEU A 178 -1.40 -12.78 -9.21
C LEU A 178 -0.88 -12.08 -10.47
N ALA A 179 0.42 -11.79 -10.55
CA ALA A 179 1.02 -11.19 -11.75
C ALA A 179 0.93 -12.13 -12.96
N GLN A 180 1.06 -13.44 -12.75
CA GLN A 180 0.89 -14.44 -13.82
C GLN A 180 -0.58 -14.62 -14.20
N ASP A 181 -1.45 -14.79 -13.19
CA ASP A 181 -2.87 -15.07 -13.38
C ASP A 181 -3.64 -13.91 -14.02
N LEU A 182 -3.20 -12.66 -13.78
CA LEU A 182 -3.94 -11.47 -14.17
C LEU A 182 -3.35 -10.74 -15.39
N ALA A 183 -2.19 -11.17 -15.90
CA ALA A 183 -1.53 -10.54 -17.03
C ALA A 183 -2.39 -10.59 -18.33
N GLU A 184 -3.12 -11.66 -18.56
CA GLU A 184 -4.03 -11.80 -19.71
C GLU A 184 -5.14 -10.73 -19.76
N PHE A 185 -5.48 -10.14 -18.59
CA PHE A 185 -6.46 -9.05 -18.47
C PHE A 185 -5.84 -7.65 -18.50
N GLY A 186 -4.54 -7.53 -18.82
CA GLY A 186 -3.81 -6.27 -18.78
C GLY A 186 -3.57 -5.74 -17.37
N ILE A 187 -3.71 -6.56 -16.32
CA ILE A 187 -3.52 -6.15 -14.93
C ILE A 187 -2.07 -6.43 -14.50
N ARG A 188 -1.39 -5.40 -14.01
CA ARG A 188 -0.03 -5.48 -13.46
C ARG A 188 -0.07 -5.52 -11.94
N VAL A 189 0.67 -6.45 -11.34
CA VAL A 189 0.73 -6.64 -9.88
C VAL A 189 2.18 -6.57 -9.42
N ASN A 190 2.51 -5.59 -8.59
CA ASN A 190 3.85 -5.42 -8.05
C ASN A 190 3.83 -5.20 -6.54
N CYS A 191 4.93 -5.52 -5.89
CA CYS A 191 5.13 -5.35 -4.45
C CYS A 191 6.15 -4.23 -4.18
N VAL A 192 5.86 -3.37 -3.21
CA VAL A 192 6.82 -2.43 -2.66
C VAL A 192 7.29 -2.93 -1.29
N SER A 193 8.60 -2.92 -1.06
CA SER A 193 9.22 -3.34 0.20
C SER A 193 9.98 -2.15 0.81
N PRO A 194 9.30 -1.32 1.63
CA PRO A 194 9.94 -0.18 2.29
C PRO A 194 10.97 -0.61 3.32
N GLY A 195 12.03 0.19 3.45
CA GLY A 195 12.97 0.13 4.55
C GLY A 195 12.44 0.82 5.82
N GLN A 196 13.35 1.49 6.52
CA GLN A 196 12.99 2.34 7.67
C GLN A 196 12.50 3.70 7.17
N ILE A 197 11.21 3.96 7.33
CA ILE A 197 10.55 5.19 6.88
C ILE A 197 10.19 6.05 8.09
N ASP A 198 10.47 7.36 8.01
CA ASP A 198 10.05 8.33 9.02
C ASP A 198 8.53 8.51 8.96
N THR A 199 7.86 8.00 9.99
CA THR A 199 6.40 8.05 10.12
C THR A 199 6.04 8.51 11.53
N SER A 200 4.83 9.01 11.74
CA SER A 200 4.35 9.42 13.07
C SER A 200 4.42 8.30 14.12
N ARG A 201 4.34 7.03 13.70
CA ARG A 201 4.56 5.86 14.59
C ARG A 201 6.01 5.75 15.06
N ALA A 202 6.94 6.22 14.24
CA ALA A 202 8.35 6.19 14.57
C ALA A 202 8.70 7.29 15.59
N ARG A 203 8.01 8.43 15.56
CA ARG A 203 8.30 9.58 16.45
C ARG A 203 7.91 9.37 17.92
N GLY A 204 7.02 8.44 18.23
CA GLY A 204 6.56 8.12 19.59
C GLY A 204 7.32 7.01 20.33
N ARG A 205 8.32 6.38 19.70
CA ARG A 205 9.22 5.42 20.35
C ARG A 205 10.61 6.07 20.46
N GLU A 206 11.29 5.87 21.59
CA GLU A 206 12.74 6.08 21.64
C GLU A 206 13.36 5.19 20.54
N LEU A 207 13.61 5.81 19.43
CA LEU A 207 14.23 5.16 18.31
C LEU A 207 15.70 5.08 18.69
N SER A 208 16.15 3.89 19.13
CA SER A 208 17.59 3.62 19.01
C SER A 208 17.98 4.08 17.60
N ASP A 209 18.94 4.95 17.52
CA ASP A 209 19.40 5.53 16.25
C ASP A 209 20.00 4.42 15.39
N ARG A 210 19.11 3.67 14.70
CA ARG A 210 19.48 2.62 13.76
C ARG A 210 19.71 3.19 12.36
N SER A 211 19.72 4.50 12.21
CA SER A 211 20.05 5.14 10.93
C SER A 211 21.50 4.84 10.53
N SER A 212 22.38 4.61 11.51
CA SER A 212 23.78 4.17 11.29
C SER A 212 23.92 2.87 10.49
N ASN A 213 22.90 2.01 10.47
CA ASN A 213 22.89 0.76 9.70
C ASN A 213 22.30 0.92 8.28
N ILE A 214 21.84 2.11 7.92
CA ILE A 214 21.32 2.40 6.58
C ILE A 214 22.46 3.00 5.75
N PRO A 215 22.89 2.37 4.64
CA PRO A 215 23.98 2.91 3.82
C PRO A 215 23.80 4.36 3.39
N LEU A 216 22.57 4.81 3.10
CA LEU A 216 22.29 6.22 2.80
C LEU A 216 22.29 7.13 4.05
N GLY A 217 22.61 6.64 5.25
CA GLY A 217 22.76 7.40 6.49
C GLY A 217 21.48 8.03 7.05
N ARG A 218 20.32 7.78 6.43
CA ARG A 218 19.04 8.36 6.86
C ARG A 218 17.85 7.42 6.64
N ARG A 219 16.77 7.69 7.31
CA ARG A 219 15.47 7.07 7.00
C ARG A 219 14.90 7.65 5.71
N GLY A 220 14.10 6.84 5.01
CA GLY A 220 13.30 7.30 3.90
C GLY A 220 12.09 8.10 4.37
N THR A 221 11.51 8.89 3.48
CA THR A 221 10.24 9.60 3.69
C THR A 221 9.05 8.82 3.13
N SER A 222 7.85 9.15 3.59
CA SER A 222 6.63 8.57 3.02
C SER A 222 6.45 8.93 1.53
N PHE A 223 6.92 10.10 1.10
CA PHE A 223 6.82 10.53 -0.29
C PHE A 223 7.83 9.85 -1.22
N GLU A 224 9.00 9.41 -0.72
CA GLU A 224 9.91 8.57 -1.52
C GLU A 224 9.26 7.21 -1.85
N ILE A 225 8.49 6.64 -0.91
CA ILE A 225 7.69 5.44 -1.18
C ILE A 225 6.55 5.74 -2.16
N ALA A 226 5.84 6.86 -1.97
CA ALA A 226 4.73 7.27 -2.83
C ALA A 226 5.18 7.52 -4.27
N GLY A 227 6.34 8.13 -4.47
CA GLY A 227 6.92 8.35 -5.80
C GLY A 227 7.17 7.05 -6.57
N MET A 228 7.64 6.01 -5.88
CA MET A 228 7.82 4.69 -6.51
C MET A 228 6.47 4.03 -6.83
N VAL A 229 5.48 4.10 -5.92
CA VAL A 229 4.12 3.60 -6.20
C VAL A 229 3.53 4.31 -7.42
N ARG A 230 3.68 5.63 -7.51
CA ARG A 230 3.26 6.43 -8.66
C ARG A 230 3.94 5.96 -9.96
N SER A 231 5.25 5.71 -9.94
CA SER A 231 5.99 5.19 -11.08
C SER A 231 5.49 3.81 -11.52
N LEU A 232 5.24 2.89 -10.57
CA LEU A 232 4.67 1.57 -10.86
C LEU A 232 3.28 1.65 -11.47
N CYS A 233 2.46 2.59 -11.03
CA CYS A 233 1.10 2.80 -11.54
C CYS A 233 1.08 3.59 -12.86
N GLY A 234 2.10 4.38 -13.15
CA GLY A 234 2.22 5.23 -14.32
C GLY A 234 2.86 4.55 -15.54
N PRO A 235 3.15 5.35 -16.59
CA PRO A 235 3.77 4.85 -17.82
C PRO A 235 5.13 4.18 -17.59
N ALA A 236 5.95 4.68 -16.65
CA ALA A 236 7.26 4.12 -16.32
C ALA A 236 7.19 2.66 -15.85
N GLY A 237 6.07 2.25 -15.24
CA GLY A 237 5.84 0.87 -14.79
C GLY A 237 5.18 -0.03 -15.83
N SER A 238 4.97 0.41 -17.08
CA SER A 238 4.17 -0.32 -18.08
C SER A 238 4.68 -1.73 -18.41
N TYR A 239 5.98 -1.96 -18.26
CA TYR A 239 6.60 -3.29 -18.48
C TYR A 239 7.04 -3.97 -17.17
N MET A 240 6.38 -3.64 -16.04
CA MET A 240 6.71 -4.20 -14.72
C MET A 240 5.51 -4.94 -14.14
N THR A 241 5.66 -6.24 -13.92
CA THR A 241 4.70 -7.06 -13.19
C THR A 241 5.43 -8.18 -12.43
N GLY A 242 4.90 -8.63 -11.29
CA GLY A 242 5.48 -9.67 -10.44
C GLY A 242 6.73 -9.25 -9.65
N GLN A 243 7.11 -7.97 -9.68
CA GLN A 243 8.35 -7.49 -9.08
C GLN A 243 8.15 -7.10 -7.62
N THR A 244 9.21 -7.28 -6.82
CA THR A 244 9.33 -6.73 -5.46
C THR A 244 10.41 -5.65 -5.47
N LEU A 245 10.00 -4.39 -5.32
CA LEU A 245 10.91 -3.25 -5.34
C LEU A 245 11.30 -2.86 -3.92
N HIS A 246 12.58 -2.97 -3.61
CA HIS A 246 13.15 -2.59 -2.32
C HIS A 246 13.50 -1.10 -2.31
N ILE A 247 12.84 -0.32 -1.44
CA ILE A 247 13.08 1.11 -1.25
C ILE A 247 13.53 1.29 0.19
N ASN A 248 14.80 1.04 0.45
CA ASN A 248 15.29 0.79 1.80
C ASN A 248 16.62 1.49 2.15
N GLY A 249 17.14 2.37 1.28
CA GLY A 249 18.38 3.09 1.51
C GLY A 249 19.63 2.21 1.55
N GLY A 250 19.57 1.00 0.95
CA GLY A 250 20.65 0.02 0.97
C GLY A 250 20.64 -0.92 2.18
N LEU A 251 19.63 -0.84 3.05
CA LEU A 251 19.53 -1.70 4.25
C LEU A 251 19.52 -3.19 3.95
N SER A 252 19.08 -3.58 2.76
CA SER A 252 19.17 -4.95 2.25
C SER A 252 19.34 -4.93 0.74
N ASN A 253 20.31 -5.71 0.26
CA ASN A 253 20.60 -5.90 -1.16
C ASN A 253 20.23 -7.32 -1.64
N SER A 254 19.66 -8.15 -0.77
CA SER A 254 19.25 -9.50 -1.16
C SER A 254 17.98 -9.44 -2.02
N GLY A 255 18.08 -9.93 -3.24
CA GLY A 255 16.91 -10.30 -4.02
C GLY A 255 16.16 -11.44 -3.32
N VAL A 256 14.85 -11.35 -3.24
CA VAL A 256 13.96 -12.41 -2.79
C VAL A 256 13.36 -13.09 -4.01
#